data_342df566157bbca5ae1ab89a62fada62
#
_entry.id   342df566157bbca5ae1ab89a62fada62
#
_cell.length_a   1.000
_cell.length_b   1.000
_cell.length_c   1.000
_cell.angle_alpha   90.00
_cell.angle_beta   90.00
_cell.angle_gamma   90.00
#
_symmetry.space_group_name_H-M   'P 1'
#
loop_
_entity.id
_entity.type
_entity.pdbx_description
1 polymer ?
#
loop_
_entity_poly.entity_id
_entity_poly.type
_entity_poly.pdbx_seq_one_letter_code
_entity_poly.pdbx_strand_id
1 'polypeptide(L)'
;MCAIDKAQLGVALKHELGVQLDAFVHATVPCDSARIAYPMMERLYDCPCYTFDCPFRHDEKGYQYVADQIQAFIPWMEKLTGLKWDAARYEKFKEILALSNRAYDALIKIGDLRKKKPCVLPGRMLVLNEIVAPLAGTEAVATM
;
A
#
# COMPACT_ATOMS: atom_id res chain seq x y z
N MET A 1 -16.65 -9.28 5.42
CA MET A 1 -15.99 -7.95 5.55
C MET A 1 -15.48 -7.81 6.96
N CYS A 2 -14.21 -7.46 7.14
CA CYS A 2 -13.58 -7.35 8.45
C CYS A 2 -13.97 -6.04 9.17
N ALA A 3 -13.61 -5.91 10.45
CA ALA A 3 -13.96 -4.72 11.25
C ALA A 3 -13.26 -3.44 10.74
N ILE A 4 -12.05 -3.58 10.20
CA ILE A 4 -11.28 -2.45 9.66
C ILE A 4 -12.00 -1.87 8.45
N ASP A 5 -12.39 -2.70 7.48
CA ASP A 5 -13.09 -2.23 6.28
C ASP A 5 -14.47 -1.64 6.62
N LYS A 6 -15.17 -2.23 7.60
CA LYS A 6 -16.43 -1.65 8.09
C LYS A 6 -16.24 -0.26 8.69
N ALA A 7 -15.15 -0.08 9.46
CA ALA A 7 -14.82 1.22 10.03
C ALA A 7 -14.48 2.25 8.94
N GLN A 8 -13.66 1.86 7.96
CA GLN A 8 -13.32 2.73 6.83
C GLN A 8 -14.56 3.14 6.02
N LEU A 9 -15.45 2.20 5.70
CA LEU A 9 -16.71 2.50 5.03
C LEU A 9 -17.63 3.38 5.90
N GLY A 10 -17.64 3.16 7.21
CA GLY A 10 -18.38 4.00 8.15
C GLY A 10 -17.91 5.46 8.13
N VAL A 11 -16.59 5.68 8.12
CA VAL A 11 -16.00 7.02 7.98
C VAL A 11 -16.35 7.64 6.63
N ALA A 12 -16.27 6.87 5.54
CA ALA A 12 -16.65 7.31 4.21
C ALA A 12 -18.11 7.74 4.13
N LEU A 13 -19.03 6.92 4.65
CA LEU A 13 -20.48 7.21 4.65
C LEU A 13 -20.84 8.45 5.45
N LYS A 14 -20.11 8.74 6.50
CA LYS A 14 -20.32 9.91 7.35
C LYS A 14 -19.59 11.16 6.87
N HIS A 15 -18.78 11.04 5.82
CA HIS A 15 -17.89 12.11 5.32
C HIS A 15 -16.96 12.68 6.42
N GLU A 16 -16.55 11.83 7.38
CA GLU A 16 -15.73 12.24 8.53
C GLU A 16 -14.22 12.24 8.24
N LEU A 17 -13.77 11.90 7.04
CA LEU A 17 -12.33 11.85 6.73
C LEU A 17 -11.67 13.24 6.79
N GLY A 18 -12.45 14.32 6.56
CA GLY A 18 -11.97 15.69 6.62
C GLY A 18 -11.00 16.11 5.51
N VAL A 19 -10.72 15.21 4.55
CA VAL A 19 -9.87 15.45 3.39
C VAL A 19 -10.59 14.95 2.14
N GLN A 20 -10.37 15.65 1.02
CA GLN A 20 -10.78 15.17 -0.29
C GLN A 20 -9.72 14.19 -0.79
N LEU A 21 -10.17 13.08 -1.33
CA LEU A 21 -9.30 12.07 -1.94
C LEU A 21 -9.29 12.24 -3.45
N ASP A 22 -8.10 12.20 -4.03
CA ASP A 22 -7.94 12.26 -5.49
C ASP A 22 -8.08 10.88 -6.13
N ALA A 23 -7.69 9.84 -5.42
CA ALA A 23 -7.80 8.46 -5.88
C ALA A 23 -7.58 7.45 -4.75
N PHE A 24 -7.98 6.20 -5.02
CA PHE A 24 -7.58 5.03 -4.23
C PHE A 24 -6.63 4.14 -5.03
N VAL A 25 -5.62 3.60 -4.34
CA VAL A 25 -4.75 2.55 -4.88
C VAL A 25 -4.71 1.42 -3.87
N HIS A 26 -5.01 0.22 -4.31
CA HIS A 26 -4.95 -0.95 -3.44
C HIS A 26 -4.54 -2.22 -4.19
N ALA A 27 -4.22 -3.28 -3.44
CA ALA A 27 -3.97 -4.61 -3.98
C ALA A 27 -5.07 -5.60 -3.56
N THR A 28 -5.25 -6.66 -4.34
CA THR A 28 -6.22 -7.73 -4.01
C THR A 28 -5.73 -8.67 -2.91
N VAL A 29 -4.46 -8.57 -2.54
CA VAL A 29 -3.85 -9.32 -1.43
C VAL A 29 -3.39 -8.34 -0.35
N PRO A 30 -3.30 -8.76 0.90
CA PRO A 30 -3.62 -10.09 1.45
C PRO A 30 -5.09 -10.26 1.86
N CYS A 31 -5.95 -9.27 1.63
CA CYS A 31 -7.29 -9.21 2.20
C CYS A 31 -8.39 -9.19 1.13
N ASP A 32 -9.16 -10.28 1.02
CA ASP A 32 -10.33 -10.33 0.11
C ASP A 32 -11.41 -9.29 0.42
N SER A 33 -11.50 -8.88 1.67
CA SER A 33 -12.46 -7.85 2.09
C SER A 33 -12.19 -6.50 1.41
N ALA A 34 -10.93 -6.18 1.16
CA ALA A 34 -10.50 -4.97 0.44
C ALA A 34 -11.04 -4.93 -0.98
N ARG A 35 -11.14 -6.08 -1.66
CA ARG A 35 -11.71 -6.21 -3.02
C ARG A 35 -13.15 -5.69 -3.12
N ILE A 36 -13.88 -5.70 -2.02
CA ILE A 36 -15.25 -5.20 -1.93
C ILE A 36 -15.27 -3.77 -1.41
N ALA A 37 -14.48 -3.50 -0.36
CA ALA A 37 -14.49 -2.22 0.34
C ALA A 37 -14.01 -1.06 -0.54
N TYR A 38 -12.89 -1.22 -1.26
CA TYR A 38 -12.34 -0.13 -2.06
C TYR A 38 -13.19 0.30 -3.25
N PRO A 39 -13.81 -0.60 -4.04
CA PRO A 39 -14.78 -0.18 -5.06
C PRO A 39 -16.03 0.50 -4.50
N MET A 40 -16.41 0.20 -3.24
CA MET A 40 -17.48 0.94 -2.57
C MET A 40 -17.00 2.34 -2.19
N MET A 41 -15.77 2.48 -1.68
CA MET A 41 -15.18 3.78 -1.36
C MET A 41 -15.00 4.66 -2.60
N GLU A 42 -14.60 4.11 -3.75
CA GLU A 42 -14.55 4.81 -5.03
C GLU A 42 -15.86 5.53 -5.32
N ARG A 43 -16.98 4.84 -5.14
CA ARG A 43 -18.31 5.41 -5.34
C ARG A 43 -18.71 6.43 -4.29
N LEU A 44 -18.33 6.21 -3.02
CA LEU A 44 -18.69 7.10 -1.92
C LEU A 44 -17.90 8.41 -1.95
N TYR A 45 -16.65 8.37 -2.38
CA TYR A 45 -15.79 9.54 -2.49
C TYR A 45 -15.78 10.16 -3.91
N ASP A 46 -16.45 9.52 -4.87
CA ASP A 46 -16.47 9.94 -6.28
C ASP A 46 -15.06 10.19 -6.84
N CYS A 47 -14.15 9.26 -6.57
CA CYS A 47 -12.76 9.34 -6.99
C CYS A 47 -12.28 8.01 -7.59
N PRO A 48 -11.36 8.03 -8.58
CA PRO A 48 -10.93 6.83 -9.27
C PRO A 48 -10.18 5.85 -8.36
N CYS A 49 -10.30 4.56 -8.66
CA CYS A 49 -9.63 3.48 -7.95
C CYS A 49 -8.73 2.68 -8.89
N TYR A 50 -7.46 2.47 -8.52
CA TYR A 50 -6.57 1.53 -9.19
C TYR A 50 -6.33 0.30 -8.34
N THR A 51 -6.60 -0.87 -8.90
CA THR A 51 -6.46 -2.15 -8.22
C THR A 51 -5.29 -2.93 -8.82
N PHE A 52 -4.31 -3.26 -8.00
CA PHE A 52 -3.29 -4.25 -8.34
C PHE A 52 -3.82 -5.64 -8.02
N ASP A 53 -4.04 -6.46 -9.05
CA ASP A 53 -4.46 -7.84 -8.87
C ASP A 53 -3.24 -8.75 -8.78
N CYS A 54 -3.02 -9.32 -7.59
CA CYS A 54 -1.88 -10.18 -7.34
C CYS A 54 -2.31 -11.64 -7.45
N PRO A 55 -1.83 -12.40 -8.45
CA PRO A 55 -2.16 -13.80 -8.63
C PRO A 55 -1.49 -14.67 -7.55
N PHE A 56 -2.13 -15.78 -7.17
CA PHE A 56 -1.53 -16.78 -6.28
C PHE A 56 -0.43 -17.62 -6.96
N ARG A 57 -0.16 -17.40 -8.24
CA ARG A 57 0.89 -18.09 -8.99
C ARG A 57 2.23 -17.43 -8.74
N HIS A 58 3.22 -18.25 -8.40
CA HIS A 58 4.62 -17.83 -8.26
C HIS A 58 5.44 -18.40 -9.43
N ASP A 59 5.05 -18.03 -10.66
CA ASP A 59 5.74 -18.42 -11.90
C ASP A 59 5.91 -17.20 -12.83
N GLU A 60 6.63 -17.39 -13.93
CA GLU A 60 6.94 -16.34 -14.90
C GLU A 60 5.69 -15.61 -15.41
N LYS A 61 4.60 -16.34 -15.64
CA LYS A 61 3.34 -15.74 -16.09
C LYS A 61 2.72 -14.86 -15.01
N GLY A 62 2.80 -15.28 -13.75
CA GLY A 62 2.33 -14.47 -12.61
C GLY A 62 3.16 -13.20 -12.44
N TYR A 63 4.48 -13.30 -12.58
CA TYR A 63 5.37 -12.13 -12.50
C TYR A 63 5.14 -11.16 -13.65
N GLN A 64 5.00 -11.67 -14.88
CA GLN A 64 4.68 -10.83 -16.04
C GLN A 64 3.35 -10.11 -15.88
N TYR A 65 2.32 -10.81 -15.37
CA TYR A 65 1.01 -10.24 -15.14
C TYR A 65 1.06 -9.05 -14.15
N VAL A 66 1.86 -9.15 -13.08
CA VAL A 66 2.05 -8.03 -12.14
C VAL A 66 2.87 -6.91 -12.77
N ALA A 67 3.91 -7.24 -13.54
CA ALA A 67 4.73 -6.26 -14.25
C ALA A 67 3.91 -5.42 -15.24
N ASP A 68 3.00 -6.06 -15.98
CA ASP A 68 2.11 -5.38 -16.94
C ASP A 68 1.17 -4.39 -16.21
N GLN A 69 0.69 -4.75 -15.03
CA GLN A 69 -0.14 -3.83 -14.22
C GLN A 69 0.66 -2.63 -13.71
N ILE A 70 1.92 -2.83 -13.29
CA ILE A 70 2.80 -1.73 -12.89
C ILE A 70 3.05 -0.80 -14.07
N GLN A 71 3.28 -1.35 -15.26
CA GLN A 71 3.44 -0.56 -16.48
C GLN A 71 2.17 0.23 -16.83
N ALA A 72 0.99 -0.38 -16.67
CA ALA A 72 -0.30 0.29 -16.90
C ALA A 72 -0.62 1.36 -15.83
N PHE A 73 -0.09 1.21 -14.63
CA PHE A 73 -0.27 2.19 -13.54
C PHE A 73 0.40 3.53 -13.84
N ILE A 74 1.54 3.53 -14.54
CA ILE A 74 2.28 4.75 -14.87
C ILE A 74 1.41 5.75 -15.65
N PRO A 75 0.85 5.39 -16.83
CA PRO A 75 0.00 6.32 -17.58
C PRO A 75 -1.31 6.68 -16.85
N TRP A 76 -1.82 5.79 -15.99
CA TRP A 76 -2.96 6.12 -15.14
C TRP A 76 -2.61 7.23 -14.15
N MET A 77 -1.44 7.14 -13.49
CA MET A 77 -0.93 8.19 -12.60
C MET A 77 -0.62 9.48 -13.34
N GLU A 78 -0.04 9.39 -14.54
CA GLU A 78 0.19 10.58 -15.38
C GLU A 78 -1.11 11.33 -15.70
N LYS A 79 -2.17 10.58 -16.02
CA LYS A 79 -3.51 11.16 -16.29
C LYS A 79 -4.09 11.81 -15.03
N LEU A 80 -3.95 11.17 -13.87
CA LEU A 80 -4.49 11.65 -12.61
C LEU A 80 -3.77 12.91 -12.13
N THR A 81 -2.45 12.92 -12.17
CA THR A 81 -1.62 13.98 -11.60
C THR A 81 -1.26 15.10 -12.58
N GLY A 82 -1.40 14.85 -13.87
CA GLY A 82 -0.90 15.75 -14.94
C GLY A 82 0.64 15.74 -15.09
N LEU A 83 1.33 14.90 -14.33
CA LEU A 83 2.79 14.82 -14.30
C LEU A 83 3.26 13.66 -15.18
N LYS A 84 4.31 13.89 -15.98
CA LYS A 84 4.89 12.86 -16.86
C LYS A 84 5.97 12.05 -16.15
N TRP A 85 6.03 10.76 -16.44
CA TRP A 85 7.12 9.89 -16.00
C TRP A 85 8.35 10.13 -16.87
N ASP A 86 9.31 10.86 -16.34
CA ASP A 86 10.56 11.26 -17.01
C ASP A 86 11.80 10.75 -16.25
N ALA A 87 12.98 11.06 -16.78
CA ALA A 87 14.25 10.65 -16.18
C ALA A 87 14.45 11.21 -14.75
N ALA A 88 14.03 12.45 -14.48
CA ALA A 88 14.18 13.07 -13.17
C ALA A 88 13.30 12.35 -12.13
N ARG A 89 12.07 11.96 -12.51
CA ARG A 89 11.17 11.19 -11.65
C ARG A 89 11.66 9.76 -11.42
N TYR A 90 12.30 9.18 -12.43
CA TYR A 90 12.92 7.88 -12.28
C TYR A 90 14.09 7.91 -11.26
N GLU A 91 14.92 8.96 -11.27
CA GLU A 91 15.94 9.13 -10.24
C GLU A 91 15.32 9.32 -8.84
N LYS A 92 14.29 10.15 -8.74
CA LYS A 92 13.55 10.33 -7.47
C LYS A 92 12.92 9.03 -6.96
N PHE A 93 12.38 8.23 -7.88
CA PHE A 93 11.85 6.89 -7.53
C PHE A 93 12.93 5.98 -6.95
N LYS A 94 14.15 5.99 -7.50
CA LYS A 94 15.27 5.20 -6.95
C LYS A 94 15.65 5.64 -5.52
N GLU A 95 15.62 6.95 -5.23
CA GLU A 95 15.84 7.46 -3.88
C GLU A 95 14.76 6.95 -2.91
N ILE A 96 13.49 7.05 -3.30
CA ILE A 96 12.35 6.57 -2.51
C ILE A 96 12.45 5.05 -2.29
N LEU A 97 12.84 4.30 -3.33
CA LEU A 97 13.03 2.86 -3.23
C LEU A 97 14.13 2.49 -2.25
N ALA A 98 15.23 3.25 -2.23
CA ALA A 98 16.30 3.05 -1.25
C ALA A 98 15.83 3.29 0.20
N LEU A 99 15.01 4.34 0.43
CA LEU A 99 14.37 4.58 1.72
C LEU A 99 13.41 3.45 2.11
N SER A 100 12.59 2.99 1.18
CA SER A 100 11.68 1.87 1.39
C SER A 100 12.43 0.59 1.79
N ASN A 101 13.50 0.26 1.10
CA ASN A 101 14.32 -0.92 1.41
C ASN A 101 14.90 -0.83 2.83
N ARG A 102 15.41 0.34 3.24
CA ARG A 102 15.90 0.54 4.61
C ARG A 102 14.80 0.34 5.66
N ALA A 103 13.60 0.84 5.39
CA ALA A 103 12.46 0.67 6.27
C ALA A 103 12.04 -0.81 6.38
N TYR A 104 11.98 -1.53 5.27
CA TYR A 104 11.68 -2.97 5.26
C TYR A 104 12.74 -3.79 5.98
N ASP A 105 14.03 -3.47 5.82
CA ASP A 105 15.10 -4.12 6.57
C ASP A 105 14.94 -3.93 8.09
N ALA A 106 14.50 -2.75 8.52
CA ALA A 106 14.19 -2.48 9.92
C ALA A 106 12.98 -3.30 10.41
N LEU A 107 11.90 -3.38 9.62
CA LEU A 107 10.72 -4.18 9.94
C LEU A 107 11.05 -5.69 10.06
N ILE A 108 11.92 -6.21 9.19
CA ILE A 108 12.42 -7.59 9.26
C ILE A 108 13.17 -7.81 10.58
N LYS A 109 14.06 -6.90 10.96
CA LYS A 109 14.80 -6.97 12.24
C LYS A 109 13.88 -6.95 13.46
N ILE A 110 12.82 -6.14 13.42
CA ILE A 110 11.76 -6.13 14.45
C ILE A 110 11.08 -7.51 14.51
N GLY A 111 10.75 -8.09 13.35
CA GLY A 111 10.22 -9.46 13.25
C GLY A 111 11.15 -10.50 13.90
N ASP A 112 12.45 -10.38 13.69
CA ASP A 112 13.48 -11.28 14.27
C ASP A 112 13.57 -11.18 15.79
N LEU A 113 13.35 -10.00 16.37
CA LEU A 113 13.30 -9.85 17.83
C LEU A 113 12.21 -10.72 18.49
N ARG A 114 11.15 -11.05 17.76
CA ARG A 114 10.06 -11.93 18.27
C ARG A 114 10.46 -13.40 18.38
N LYS A 115 11.55 -13.81 17.72
CA LYS A 115 12.11 -15.18 17.85
C LYS A 115 12.78 -15.41 19.20
N LYS A 116 13.07 -14.33 19.96
CA LYS A 116 13.70 -14.44 21.28
C LYS A 116 12.74 -15.05 22.31
N LYS A 117 13.33 -15.80 23.26
CA LYS A 117 12.62 -16.38 24.42
C LYS A 117 13.20 -15.81 25.69
N PRO A 118 12.40 -15.09 26.53
CA PRO A 118 10.98 -14.74 26.31
C PRO A 118 10.81 -13.74 25.16
N CYS A 119 9.63 -13.74 24.53
CA CYS A 119 9.30 -12.83 23.44
C CYS A 119 9.26 -11.40 23.99
N VAL A 120 10.10 -10.51 23.44
CA VAL A 120 10.24 -9.13 23.92
C VAL A 120 9.25 -8.14 23.30
N LEU A 121 8.53 -8.57 22.24
CA LEU A 121 7.57 -7.71 21.52
C LEU A 121 6.16 -8.31 21.55
N PRO A 122 5.16 -7.55 22.01
CA PRO A 122 3.77 -8.01 21.99
C PRO A 122 3.24 -8.17 20.55
N GLY A 123 2.26 -9.06 20.36
CA GLY A 123 1.65 -9.36 19.05
C GLY A 123 1.08 -8.12 18.34
N ARG A 124 0.57 -7.13 19.08
CA ARG A 124 0.06 -5.87 18.52
C ARG A 124 1.07 -5.09 17.70
N MET A 125 2.38 -5.27 17.95
CA MET A 125 3.43 -4.60 17.17
C MET A 125 3.46 -5.06 15.70
N LEU A 126 2.97 -6.27 15.38
CA LEU A 126 2.83 -6.69 13.98
C LEU A 126 1.77 -5.88 13.25
N VAL A 127 0.65 -5.60 13.91
CA VAL A 127 -0.41 -4.77 13.32
C VAL A 127 0.09 -3.35 13.06
N LEU A 128 0.92 -2.80 13.95
CA LEU A 128 1.55 -1.50 13.74
C LEU A 128 2.50 -1.52 12.53
N ASN A 129 3.25 -2.61 12.33
CA ASN A 129 4.10 -2.78 11.16
C ASN A 129 3.30 -2.74 9.85
N GLU A 130 2.13 -3.37 9.81
CA GLU A 130 1.23 -3.33 8.65
C GLU A 130 0.71 -1.90 8.36
N ILE A 131 0.50 -1.10 9.41
CA ILE A 131 0.07 0.31 9.27
C ILE A 131 1.22 1.19 8.79
N VAL A 132 2.45 0.90 9.21
CA VAL A 132 3.64 1.69 8.89
C VAL A 132 4.21 1.34 7.51
N ALA A 133 4.09 0.09 7.08
CA ALA A 133 4.64 -0.38 5.81
C ALA A 133 4.25 0.46 4.58
N PRO A 134 3.00 0.94 4.42
CA PRO A 134 2.62 1.84 3.31
C PRO A 134 3.37 3.18 3.30
N LEU A 135 3.95 3.59 4.43
CA LEU A 135 4.72 4.84 4.54
C LEU A 135 6.23 4.61 4.37
N ALA A 136 6.65 3.40 3.98
CA ALA A 136 8.05 2.99 3.94
C ALA A 136 8.95 3.86 3.04
N GLY A 137 8.40 4.51 2.01
CA GLY A 137 9.12 5.45 1.15
C GLY A 137 9.38 6.83 1.74
N THR A 138 9.05 7.07 3.01
CA THR A 138 9.28 8.36 3.69
C THR A 138 10.48 8.30 4.62
N GLU A 139 11.16 9.44 4.82
CA GLU A 139 12.25 9.54 5.78
C GLU A 139 11.80 9.25 7.21
N ALA A 140 10.58 9.64 7.56
CA ALA A 140 10.01 9.39 8.89
C ALA A 140 10.05 7.91 9.27
N VAL A 141 9.72 7.01 8.34
CA VAL A 141 9.74 5.56 8.58
C VAL A 141 11.15 4.98 8.48
N ALA A 142 11.99 5.51 7.61
CA ALA A 142 13.36 5.03 7.46
C ALA A 142 14.27 5.34 8.68
N THR A 143 13.84 6.26 9.55
CA THR A 143 14.55 6.71 10.75
C THR A 143 13.95 6.20 12.06
N MET A 144 12.79 5.55 12.03
CA MET A 144 12.17 4.87 13.17
C MET A 144 12.92 3.58 13.57
#